data_8cfbc48ab13e804e56e8a022add80c44
#
_entry.id   8cfbc48ab13e804e56e8a022add80c44
#
_cell.length_a   1.000
_cell.length_b   1.000
_cell.length_c   1.000
_cell.angle_alpha   90.00
_cell.angle_beta   90.00
_cell.angle_gamma   90.00
#
_symmetry.space_group_name_H-M   'P 1'
#
loop_
_entity.id
_entity.type
_entity.pdbx_description
1 polymer ?
#
loop_
_entity_poly.entity_id
_entity_poly.type
_entity_poly.pdbx_seq_one_letter_code
_entity_poly.pdbx_strand_id
1 'polypeptide(L)'
;VAWNALPVEQQEKVIGRHKFNDVELSDEEKPENAHNAVTNIGDDLKIVRANMPFANTSKGEYGTYFIGYASTFSTTHKMLENMFIGDPVGNTDRLLDFSTPITGTLFFAPSYDLLAKLGE
;
A
#
# COMPACT_ATOMS: atom_id res chain seq x y z
N VAL A 1 -1.85 -20.85 -0.74
CA VAL A 1 -2.06 -19.50 -1.22
C VAL A 1 -0.99 -19.20 -2.28
N ALA A 2 -1.38 -18.68 -3.45
CA ALA A 2 -0.50 -18.46 -4.59
C ALA A 2 0.76 -17.64 -4.25
N TRP A 3 0.65 -16.66 -3.35
CA TRP A 3 1.78 -15.86 -2.86
C TRP A 3 2.91 -16.71 -2.25
N ASN A 4 2.58 -17.64 -1.39
CA ASN A 4 3.57 -18.48 -0.70
C ASN A 4 4.21 -19.52 -1.62
N ALA A 5 3.63 -19.75 -2.80
CA ALA A 5 4.20 -20.63 -3.80
C ALA A 5 5.24 -19.93 -4.70
N LEU A 6 5.30 -18.60 -4.65
CA LEU A 6 6.29 -17.84 -5.41
C LEU A 6 7.70 -17.97 -4.82
N PRO A 7 8.74 -18.13 -5.66
CA PRO A 7 10.11 -17.92 -5.22
C PRO A 7 10.31 -16.55 -4.60
N VAL A 8 11.25 -16.44 -3.64
CA VAL A 8 11.54 -15.17 -2.94
C VAL A 8 11.84 -14.03 -3.92
N GLU A 9 12.66 -14.28 -4.93
CA GLU A 9 12.99 -13.28 -5.95
C GLU A 9 11.74 -12.71 -6.65
N GLN A 10 10.75 -13.56 -6.92
CA GLN A 10 9.49 -13.09 -7.52
C GLN A 10 8.63 -12.31 -6.54
N GLN A 11 8.59 -12.70 -5.27
CA GLN A 11 7.94 -11.92 -4.21
C GLN A 11 8.58 -10.53 -4.08
N GLU A 12 9.91 -10.45 -4.11
CA GLU A 12 10.68 -9.20 -4.07
C GLU A 12 10.34 -8.29 -5.25
N LYS A 13 10.24 -8.83 -6.46
CA LYS A 13 9.82 -8.07 -7.65
C LYS A 13 8.38 -7.57 -7.61
N VAL A 14 7.47 -8.29 -6.97
CA VAL A 14 6.09 -7.82 -6.77
C VAL A 14 6.04 -6.66 -5.78
N ILE A 15 6.80 -6.73 -4.70
CA ILE A 15 6.84 -5.68 -3.67
C ILE A 15 7.75 -4.52 -4.08
N GLY A 16 8.88 -4.81 -4.76
CA GLY A 16 9.92 -3.85 -5.12
C GLY A 16 11.01 -3.70 -4.07
N ARG A 17 11.10 -4.63 -3.12
CA ARG A 17 12.08 -4.62 -2.01
C ARG A 17 12.58 -6.02 -1.70
N HIS A 18 13.81 -6.11 -1.21
CA HIS A 18 14.37 -7.35 -0.69
C HIS A 18 13.66 -7.79 0.59
N LYS A 19 13.33 -9.08 0.66
CA LYS A 19 12.50 -9.65 1.71
C LYS A 19 13.15 -9.63 3.10
N PHE A 20 14.45 -9.83 3.16
CA PHE A 20 15.15 -10.05 4.43
C PHE A 20 15.81 -8.82 5.03
N ASN A 21 16.16 -7.83 4.23
CA ASN A 21 16.83 -6.60 4.68
C ASN A 21 16.02 -5.33 4.42
N ASP A 22 14.85 -5.48 3.76
CA ASP A 22 13.95 -4.38 3.40
C ASP A 22 14.58 -3.28 2.53
N VAL A 23 15.71 -3.56 1.89
CA VAL A 23 16.35 -2.65 0.95
C VAL A 23 15.54 -2.63 -0.35
N GLU A 24 15.30 -1.44 -0.87
CA GLU A 24 14.61 -1.26 -2.15
C GLU A 24 15.43 -1.85 -3.30
N LEU A 25 14.77 -2.52 -4.24
CA LEU A 25 15.41 -2.97 -5.47
C LEU A 25 15.90 -1.78 -6.28
N SER A 26 17.02 -1.94 -6.98
CA SER A 26 17.51 -0.92 -7.91
C SER A 26 16.49 -0.66 -9.03
N ASP A 27 16.58 0.50 -9.65
CA ASP A 27 15.66 0.87 -10.74
C ASP A 27 15.78 -0.08 -11.96
N GLU A 28 16.93 -0.74 -12.11
CA GLU A 28 17.16 -1.75 -13.16
C GLU A 28 16.48 -3.09 -12.85
N GLU A 29 16.33 -3.43 -11.57
CA GLU A 29 15.76 -4.71 -11.12
C GLU A 29 14.28 -4.62 -10.79
N LYS A 30 13.82 -3.43 -10.41
CA LYS A 30 12.45 -3.19 -9.95
C LYS A 30 11.49 -3.02 -11.13
N PRO A 31 10.47 -3.89 -11.26
CA PRO A 31 9.44 -3.69 -12.27
C PRO A 31 8.67 -2.38 -12.06
N GLU A 32 8.28 -1.73 -13.15
CA GLU A 32 7.48 -0.48 -13.12
C GLU A 32 6.13 -0.65 -12.39
N ASN A 33 5.59 -1.86 -12.38
CA ASN A 33 4.34 -2.20 -11.70
C ASN A 33 4.56 -2.88 -10.32
N ALA A 34 5.78 -2.87 -9.78
CA ALA A 34 6.02 -3.29 -8.40
C ALA A 34 5.25 -2.39 -7.41
N HIS A 35 4.78 -2.95 -6.31
CA HIS A 35 3.96 -2.23 -5.33
C HIS A 35 4.58 -0.92 -4.88
N ASN A 36 5.86 -0.90 -4.51
CA ASN A 36 6.50 0.34 -4.07
C ASN A 36 6.75 1.34 -5.21
N ALA A 37 6.86 0.88 -6.46
CA ALA A 37 6.97 1.76 -7.62
C ALA A 37 5.64 2.49 -7.88
N VAL A 38 4.53 1.77 -7.98
CA VAL A 38 3.21 2.37 -8.27
C VAL A 38 2.67 3.19 -7.12
N THR A 39 3.04 2.88 -5.88
CA THR A 39 2.62 3.65 -4.69
C THR A 39 3.51 4.86 -4.40
N ASN A 40 4.60 5.02 -5.13
CA ASN A 40 5.44 6.22 -5.07
C ASN A 40 4.78 7.35 -5.86
N ILE A 41 4.25 8.33 -5.16
CA ILE A 41 3.53 9.49 -5.74
C ILE A 41 4.38 10.76 -5.74
N GLY A 42 5.69 10.63 -5.49
CA GLY A 42 6.64 11.72 -5.43
C GLY A 42 6.91 12.22 -4.01
N ASP A 43 8.02 12.95 -3.86
CA ASP A 43 8.52 13.39 -2.55
C ASP A 43 7.70 14.51 -1.92
N ASP A 44 6.97 15.27 -2.73
CA ASP A 44 6.14 16.41 -2.27
C ASP A 44 4.81 15.95 -1.65
N LEU A 45 4.37 14.73 -1.97
CA LEU A 45 3.11 14.17 -1.48
C LEU A 45 3.40 13.12 -0.40
N LYS A 46 3.04 13.42 0.85
CA LYS A 46 3.33 12.55 2.00
C LYS A 46 2.08 11.82 2.46
N ILE A 47 2.24 10.52 2.64
CA ILE A 47 1.27 9.65 3.31
C ILE A 47 2.01 8.90 4.42
N VAL A 48 1.55 9.03 5.65
CA VAL A 48 1.97 8.16 6.76
C VAL A 48 1.17 6.88 6.66
N ARG A 49 1.82 5.77 6.38
CA ARG A 49 1.21 4.48 6.09
C ARG A 49 1.60 3.41 7.08
N ALA A 50 0.66 2.55 7.41
CA ALA A 50 0.93 1.33 8.16
C ALA A 50 0.05 0.19 7.66
N ASN A 51 0.55 -1.03 7.78
CA ASN A 51 -0.17 -2.25 7.47
C ASN A 51 -0.20 -3.15 8.71
N MET A 52 -1.38 -3.66 9.06
CA MET A 52 -1.54 -4.63 10.13
C MET A 52 -2.06 -5.95 9.54
N PRO A 53 -1.29 -7.05 9.64
CA PRO A 53 -1.81 -8.35 9.24
C PRO A 53 -2.92 -8.80 10.18
N PHE A 54 -3.93 -9.45 9.64
CA PHE A 54 -4.96 -10.11 10.42
C PHE A 54 -5.18 -11.54 9.95
N ALA A 55 -5.68 -12.38 10.83
CA ALA A 55 -6.05 -13.76 10.53
C ALA A 55 -7.31 -14.17 11.29
N ASN A 56 -8.26 -14.77 10.59
CA ASN A 56 -9.36 -15.51 11.17
C ASN A 56 -9.19 -16.98 10.78
N THR A 57 -8.49 -17.73 11.62
CA THR A 57 -8.10 -19.13 11.34
C THR A 57 -9.30 -20.07 11.27
N SER A 58 -10.39 -19.75 11.98
CA SER A 58 -11.62 -20.56 11.96
C SER A 58 -12.36 -20.49 10.62
N LYS A 59 -12.18 -19.39 9.89
CA LYS A 59 -12.75 -19.15 8.55
C LYS A 59 -11.74 -19.32 7.43
N GLY A 60 -10.45 -19.50 7.75
CA GLY A 60 -9.38 -19.53 6.76
C GLY A 60 -9.14 -18.18 6.08
N GLU A 61 -9.51 -17.07 6.73
CA GLU A 61 -9.36 -15.72 6.20
C GLU A 61 -8.06 -15.09 6.70
N TYR A 62 -7.30 -14.56 5.78
CA TYR A 62 -6.02 -13.86 6.05
C TYR A 62 -5.96 -12.60 5.23
N GLY A 63 -5.44 -11.53 5.80
CA GLY A 63 -5.34 -10.27 5.07
C GLY A 63 -4.52 -9.23 5.78
N THR A 64 -4.59 -8.02 5.25
CA THR A 64 -3.91 -6.84 5.78
C THR A 64 -4.91 -5.71 5.94
N TYR A 65 -4.87 -5.07 7.07
CA TYR A 65 -5.59 -3.83 7.34
C TYR A 65 -4.65 -2.65 7.08
N PHE A 66 -4.96 -1.87 6.05
CA PHE A 66 -4.18 -0.69 5.71
C PHE A 66 -4.76 0.55 6.38
N ILE A 67 -3.90 1.41 6.91
CA ILE A 67 -4.23 2.75 7.36
C ILE A 67 -3.25 3.76 6.75
N GLY A 68 -3.78 4.87 6.24
CA GLY A 68 -2.98 5.95 5.67
C GLY A 68 -3.48 7.31 6.14
N TYR A 69 -2.56 8.18 6.53
CA TYR A 69 -2.83 9.57 6.89
C TYR A 69 -2.18 10.49 5.88
N ALA A 70 -2.93 11.40 5.34
CA ALA A 70 -2.46 12.44 4.42
C ALA A 70 -3.13 13.78 4.77
N SER A 71 -2.52 14.88 4.38
CA SER A 71 -3.08 16.23 4.60
C SER A 71 -4.38 16.46 3.81
N THR A 72 -4.52 15.78 2.67
CA THR A 72 -5.72 15.79 1.85
C THR A 72 -6.00 14.40 1.30
N PHE A 73 -7.28 14.07 1.09
CA PHE A 73 -7.65 12.77 0.50
C PHE A 73 -7.13 12.63 -0.94
N SER A 74 -6.99 13.71 -1.69
CA SER A 74 -6.47 13.67 -3.06
C SER A 74 -5.10 13.00 -3.16
N THR A 75 -4.25 13.15 -2.15
CA THR A 75 -2.95 12.48 -2.05
C THR A 75 -3.11 10.96 -1.99
N THR A 76 -3.94 10.46 -1.08
CA THR A 76 -4.23 9.03 -0.97
C THR A 76 -4.97 8.51 -2.20
N HIS A 77 -5.89 9.29 -2.76
CA HIS A 77 -6.63 8.95 -3.97
C HIS A 77 -5.68 8.74 -5.16
N LYS A 78 -4.70 9.64 -5.35
CA LYS A 78 -3.68 9.48 -6.40
C LYS A 78 -2.90 8.17 -6.28
N MET A 79 -2.51 7.80 -5.06
CA MET A 79 -1.86 6.51 -4.83
C MET A 79 -2.77 5.33 -5.21
N LEU A 80 -4.03 5.37 -4.82
CA LEU A 80 -5.00 4.33 -5.15
C LEU A 80 -5.28 4.26 -6.66
N GLU A 81 -5.38 5.39 -7.35
CA GLU A 81 -5.51 5.41 -8.81
C GLU A 81 -4.33 4.72 -9.48
N ASN A 82 -3.10 5.01 -9.05
CA ASN A 82 -1.91 4.34 -9.58
C ASN A 82 -1.96 2.83 -9.35
N MET A 83 -2.45 2.37 -8.20
CA MET A 83 -2.54 0.94 -7.88
C MET A 83 -3.62 0.23 -8.72
N PHE A 84 -4.82 0.81 -8.83
CA PHE A 84 -5.99 0.13 -9.39
C PHE A 84 -6.20 0.39 -10.89
N ILE A 85 -5.82 1.56 -11.38
CA ILE A 85 -5.99 1.97 -12.77
C ILE A 85 -4.63 1.92 -13.49
N GLY A 86 -3.58 2.35 -12.83
CA GLY A 86 -2.22 2.41 -13.34
C GLY A 86 -1.87 3.76 -13.96
N ASP A 87 -0.57 4.06 -13.95
CA ASP A 87 0.04 5.19 -14.64
C ASP A 87 1.31 4.68 -15.37
N PRO A 88 1.28 4.52 -16.70
CA PRO A 88 0.11 4.70 -17.60
C PRO A 88 -1.03 3.71 -17.31
N VAL A 89 -2.23 4.02 -17.79
CA VAL A 89 -3.42 3.16 -17.61
C VAL A 89 -3.11 1.71 -18.02
N GLY A 90 -3.43 0.77 -17.12
CA GLY A 90 -3.13 -0.65 -17.29
C GLY A 90 -1.85 -1.11 -16.58
N ASN A 91 -0.97 -0.21 -16.15
CA ASN A 91 0.19 -0.54 -15.33
C ASN A 91 -0.21 -0.63 -13.84
N THR A 92 -1.08 -1.58 -13.54
CA THR A 92 -1.63 -1.78 -12.19
C THR A 92 -0.66 -2.48 -11.25
N ASP A 93 -0.88 -2.30 -9.96
CA ASP A 93 -0.06 -2.90 -8.91
C ASP A 93 -0.12 -4.43 -8.93
N ARG A 94 1.02 -5.08 -9.07
CA ARG A 94 1.14 -6.54 -9.07
C ARG A 94 0.71 -7.20 -7.77
N LEU A 95 0.69 -6.47 -6.66
CA LEU A 95 0.19 -7.01 -5.39
C LEU A 95 -1.29 -7.41 -5.50
N LEU A 96 -2.05 -6.77 -6.38
CA LEU A 96 -3.46 -7.09 -6.63
C LEU A 96 -3.68 -8.44 -7.31
N ASP A 97 -2.64 -9.04 -7.89
CA ASP A 97 -2.70 -10.42 -8.41
C ASP A 97 -2.86 -11.45 -7.28
N PHE A 98 -2.47 -11.07 -6.06
CA PHE A 98 -2.43 -11.94 -4.87
C PHE A 98 -3.35 -11.48 -3.75
N SER A 99 -3.91 -10.30 -3.84
CA SER A 99 -4.78 -9.71 -2.83
C SER A 99 -6.05 -9.14 -3.46
N THR A 100 -7.15 -9.25 -2.75
CA THR A 100 -8.43 -8.68 -3.18
C THR A 100 -8.83 -7.60 -2.19
N PRO A 101 -8.95 -6.34 -2.62
CA PRO A 101 -9.48 -5.29 -1.76
C PRO A 101 -10.96 -5.57 -1.43
N ILE A 102 -11.28 -5.52 -0.16
CA ILE A 102 -12.64 -5.85 0.31
C ILE A 102 -13.43 -4.58 0.59
N THR A 103 -12.83 -3.63 1.30
CA THR A 103 -13.50 -2.38 1.71
C THR A 103 -12.49 -1.27 1.92
N GLY A 104 -12.97 -0.05 1.83
CA GLY A 104 -12.23 1.16 2.18
C GLY A 104 -13.17 2.20 2.77
N THR A 105 -12.70 2.95 3.74
CA THR A 105 -13.46 4.01 4.41
C THR A 105 -12.56 5.22 4.61
N LEU A 106 -13.13 6.41 4.37
CA LEU A 106 -12.47 7.69 4.58
C LEU A 106 -12.94 8.30 5.89
N PHE A 107 -11.98 8.77 6.69
CA PHE A 107 -12.24 9.48 7.94
C PHE A 107 -11.51 10.82 7.95
N PHE A 108 -12.06 11.78 8.65
CA PHE A 108 -11.36 13.00 9.03
C PHE A 108 -10.57 12.74 10.32
N ALA A 109 -9.27 13.00 10.30
CA ALA A 109 -8.43 12.98 11.49
C ALA A 109 -8.16 14.41 11.94
N PRO A 110 -8.72 14.87 13.09
CA PRO A 110 -8.48 16.21 13.58
C PRO A 110 -7.03 16.38 14.01
N SER A 111 -6.48 17.58 13.84
CA SER A 111 -5.17 17.93 14.37
C SER A 111 -5.18 17.95 15.91
N TYR A 112 -4.00 17.80 16.52
CA TYR A 112 -3.87 17.91 17.97
C TYR A 112 -4.40 19.24 18.52
N ASP A 113 -4.12 20.35 17.83
CA ASP A 113 -4.60 21.68 18.23
C ASP A 113 -6.12 21.80 18.15
N LEU A 114 -6.75 21.15 17.17
CA LEU A 114 -8.21 21.10 17.09
C LEU A 114 -8.80 20.26 18.23
N LEU A 115 -8.21 19.11 18.54
CA LEU A 115 -8.63 18.27 19.66
C LEU A 115 -8.52 18.99 21.00
N ALA A 116 -7.44 19.72 21.24
CA ALA A 116 -7.24 20.50 22.47
C ALA A 116 -8.34 21.55 22.65
N LYS A 117 -8.75 22.24 21.57
CA LYS A 117 -9.84 23.23 21.61
C LYS A 117 -11.23 22.63 21.87
N LEU A 118 -11.45 21.38 21.50
CA LEU A 118 -12.73 20.69 21.71
C LEU A 118 -12.90 20.19 23.16
N GLY A 119 -11.81 20.15 23.95
CA GLY A 119 -11.81 19.76 25.36
C GLY A 119 -11.96 20.91 26.35
N GLU A 120 -12.01 22.16 25.87
CA GLU A 120 -12.28 23.36 26.66
C GLU A 120 -13.79 23.68 26.67
#